data_c793826897acab894fbbf9fd7b268181
#
_entry.id   c793826897acab894fbbf9fd7b268181
#
_cell.length_a   1.000
_cell.length_b   1.000
_cell.length_c   1.000
_cell.angle_alpha   90.00
_cell.angle_beta   90.00
_cell.angle_gamma   90.00
#
_symmetry.space_group_name_H-M   'P 1'
#
loop_
_entity.id
_entity.type
_entity.pdbx_description
1 polymer ?
#
loop_
_entity_poly.entity_id
_entity_poly.type
_entity_poly.pdbx_seq_one_letter_code
_entity_poly.pdbx_strand_id
1 'polypeptide(L)'
;MATKKSNTTPTKKTTSKTKAITKDVIVSAYMEYVLMNEKTPKSVYKFAKEHAMTEAEFYKFFGSFENLQQGIWTAFFDNAMKLGQKTPEYANFNNQEKMLTFFFTFFELLTANRSYVMFTLKQHGDMMKNLSQLKPLRSNIKEFAATLIDQKNEEKSFKILKQPVSVFSEGVWLQTLFIMKYWMEDNSASFEKTDVVIEKSVRAIFDVFETTPLESILDFGKFLWKEKMN
;
A
#
# COMPACT_ATOMS: atom_id res chain seq x y z
N MET A 1 -63.01 -35.85 -35.19
CA MET A 1 -62.69 -34.64 -34.34
C MET A 1 -61.53 -34.99 -33.43
N ALA A 2 -60.35 -34.50 -33.72
CA ALA A 2 -59.16 -34.81 -32.98
C ALA A 2 -58.68 -33.50 -32.25
N THR A 3 -58.69 -33.49 -30.94
CA THR A 3 -58.30 -32.42 -30.07
C THR A 3 -56.78 -32.43 -29.87
N LYS A 4 -56.12 -31.37 -30.33
CA LYS A 4 -54.70 -31.13 -30.20
C LYS A 4 -54.39 -30.60 -28.76
N LYS A 5 -53.65 -31.37 -27.96
CA LYS A 5 -53.10 -30.91 -26.68
C LYS A 5 -51.85 -30.09 -26.95
N SER A 6 -51.80 -28.82 -26.49
CA SER A 6 -50.64 -27.96 -26.49
C SER A 6 -49.76 -28.26 -25.27
N ASN A 7 -48.53 -28.70 -25.51
CA ASN A 7 -47.51 -28.87 -24.50
C ASN A 7 -46.83 -27.53 -24.27
N THR A 8 -47.06 -26.91 -23.10
CA THR A 8 -46.29 -25.76 -22.60
C THR A 8 -45.13 -26.28 -21.77
N THR A 9 -43.90 -26.10 -22.29
CA THR A 9 -42.65 -26.40 -21.59
C THR A 9 -42.38 -25.29 -20.57
N PRO A 10 -42.09 -25.61 -19.29
CA PRO A 10 -41.73 -24.53 -18.31
C PRO A 10 -40.31 -24.05 -18.53
N THR A 11 -40.17 -22.78 -18.81
CA THR A 11 -38.91 -22.07 -18.91
C THR A 11 -38.19 -22.08 -17.54
N LYS A 12 -37.06 -22.78 -17.46
CA LYS A 12 -36.19 -22.80 -16.30
C LYS A 12 -35.60 -21.38 -16.07
N LYS A 13 -36.09 -20.67 -15.05
CA LYS A 13 -35.42 -19.46 -14.53
C LYS A 13 -34.06 -19.85 -13.98
N THR A 14 -33.02 -19.47 -14.71
CA THR A 14 -31.63 -19.54 -14.22
C THR A 14 -31.50 -18.48 -13.13
N THR A 15 -31.55 -18.86 -11.88
CA THR A 15 -31.17 -18.00 -10.74
C THR A 15 -29.67 -17.82 -10.79
N SER A 16 -29.21 -16.68 -11.32
CA SER A 16 -27.84 -16.26 -11.16
C SER A 16 -27.58 -16.08 -9.66
N LYS A 17 -26.69 -16.89 -9.10
CA LYS A 17 -26.20 -16.69 -7.73
C LYS A 17 -25.60 -15.29 -7.66
N THR A 18 -26.28 -14.36 -6.99
CA THR A 18 -25.77 -13.03 -6.69
C THR A 18 -24.49 -13.23 -5.87
N LYS A 19 -23.34 -12.92 -6.46
CA LYS A 19 -22.04 -13.03 -5.79
C LYS A 19 -22.06 -12.09 -4.59
N ALA A 20 -21.75 -12.59 -3.40
CA ALA A 20 -21.72 -11.75 -2.19
C ALA A 20 -20.77 -10.57 -2.40
N ILE A 21 -21.23 -9.37 -2.10
CA ILE A 21 -20.40 -8.17 -2.16
C ILE A 21 -19.39 -8.22 -1.01
N THR A 22 -18.11 -8.22 -1.36
CA THR A 22 -16.99 -8.23 -0.43
C THR A 22 -16.16 -6.95 -0.59
N LYS A 23 -15.26 -6.69 0.36
CA LYS A 23 -14.31 -5.59 0.28
C LYS A 23 -13.51 -5.63 -1.03
N ASP A 24 -13.04 -6.81 -1.42
CA ASP A 24 -12.22 -6.99 -2.63
C ASP A 24 -13.02 -6.75 -3.92
N VAL A 25 -14.30 -7.13 -3.94
CA VAL A 25 -15.19 -6.84 -5.08
C VAL A 25 -15.35 -5.33 -5.27
N ILE A 26 -15.55 -4.58 -4.17
CA ILE A 26 -15.68 -3.12 -4.23
C ILE A 26 -14.36 -2.47 -4.68
N VAL A 27 -13.23 -2.92 -4.14
CA VAL A 27 -11.89 -2.43 -4.50
C VAL A 27 -11.63 -2.66 -6.00
N SER A 28 -11.85 -3.87 -6.50
CA SER A 28 -11.65 -4.21 -7.91
C SER A 28 -12.54 -3.38 -8.83
N ALA A 29 -13.82 -3.27 -8.49
CA ALA A 29 -14.78 -2.45 -9.25
C ALA A 29 -14.37 -0.96 -9.28
N TYR A 30 -13.89 -0.44 -8.14
CA TYR A 30 -13.43 0.95 -8.07
C TYR A 30 -12.17 1.19 -8.90
N MET A 31 -11.17 0.31 -8.80
CA MET A 31 -9.94 0.43 -9.58
C MET A 31 -10.25 0.36 -11.08
N GLU A 32 -11.10 -0.57 -11.51
CA GLU A 32 -11.55 -0.69 -12.90
C GLU A 32 -12.30 0.57 -13.37
N TYR A 33 -13.24 1.07 -12.55
CA TYR A 33 -13.99 2.29 -12.87
C TYR A 33 -13.06 3.48 -13.13
N VAL A 34 -12.08 3.68 -12.23
CA VAL A 34 -11.14 4.80 -12.29
C VAL A 34 -10.26 4.71 -13.54
N LEU A 35 -9.78 3.51 -13.87
CA LEU A 35 -8.95 3.30 -15.05
C LEU A 35 -9.72 3.47 -16.36
N MET A 36 -10.98 3.00 -16.41
CA MET A 36 -11.81 3.12 -17.60
C MET A 36 -12.31 4.55 -17.83
N ASN A 37 -12.55 5.29 -16.79
CA ASN A 37 -13.15 6.64 -16.87
C ASN A 37 -12.16 7.77 -16.64
N GLU A 38 -10.92 7.49 -16.24
CA GLU A 38 -9.85 8.47 -15.89
C GLU A 38 -10.32 9.52 -14.87
N LYS A 39 -11.25 9.13 -14.01
CA LYS A 39 -11.82 9.98 -12.96
C LYS A 39 -12.44 9.15 -11.83
N THR A 40 -12.56 9.75 -10.64
CA THR A 40 -13.28 9.16 -9.53
C THR A 40 -14.80 9.19 -9.77
N PRO A 41 -15.55 8.21 -9.22
CA PRO A 41 -17.00 8.23 -9.29
C PRO A 41 -17.58 9.48 -8.59
N LYS A 42 -18.62 10.09 -9.19
CA LYS A 42 -19.24 11.31 -8.66
C LYS A 42 -20.06 11.08 -7.40
N SER A 43 -20.62 9.89 -7.21
CA SER A 43 -21.39 9.53 -6.01
C SER A 43 -21.39 8.02 -5.79
N VAL A 44 -21.47 7.61 -4.52
CA VAL A 44 -21.57 6.21 -4.12
C VAL A 44 -22.82 5.58 -4.74
N TYR A 45 -23.94 6.29 -4.80
CA TYR A 45 -25.18 5.80 -5.41
C TYR A 45 -25.00 5.35 -6.86
N LYS A 46 -24.39 6.22 -7.70
CA LYS A 46 -24.18 5.88 -9.12
C LYS A 46 -23.20 4.71 -9.28
N PHE A 47 -22.10 4.77 -8.56
CA PHE A 47 -21.10 3.70 -8.56
C PHE A 47 -21.69 2.36 -8.14
N ALA A 48 -22.43 2.33 -7.03
CA ALA A 48 -23.07 1.11 -6.54
C ALA A 48 -24.05 0.54 -7.55
N LYS A 49 -24.89 1.38 -8.16
CA LYS A 49 -25.86 0.98 -9.18
C LYS A 49 -25.19 0.41 -10.44
N GLU A 50 -24.10 1.02 -10.91
CA GLU A 50 -23.33 0.55 -12.07
C GLU A 50 -22.69 -0.82 -11.83
N HIS A 51 -22.34 -1.13 -10.57
CA HIS A 51 -21.67 -2.38 -10.19
C HIS A 51 -22.59 -3.39 -9.50
N ALA A 52 -23.90 -3.30 -9.71
CA ALA A 52 -24.91 -4.23 -9.19
C ALA A 52 -24.84 -4.45 -7.67
N MET A 53 -24.52 -3.39 -6.91
CA MET A 53 -24.54 -3.36 -5.46
C MET A 53 -25.41 -2.21 -4.93
N THR A 54 -25.75 -2.26 -3.67
CA THR A 54 -26.44 -1.17 -2.97
C THR A 54 -25.47 -0.25 -2.27
N GLU A 55 -25.88 1.01 -1.99
CA GLU A 55 -25.08 1.92 -1.15
C GLU A 55 -24.82 1.33 0.25
N ALA A 56 -25.83 0.63 0.80
CA ALA A 56 -25.68 -0.02 2.11
C ALA A 56 -24.59 -1.10 2.12
N GLU A 57 -24.43 -1.84 1.01
CA GLU A 57 -23.33 -2.80 0.86
C GLU A 57 -21.96 -2.11 0.74
N PHE A 58 -21.88 -1.00 0.01
CA PHE A 58 -20.66 -0.18 -0.03
C PHE A 58 -20.30 0.35 1.36
N TYR A 59 -21.26 0.96 2.07
CA TYR A 59 -21.04 1.57 3.38
C TYR A 59 -20.76 0.55 4.51
N LYS A 60 -20.98 -0.75 4.31
CA LYS A 60 -20.48 -1.78 5.23
C LYS A 60 -18.96 -1.85 5.29
N PHE A 61 -18.26 -1.45 4.22
CA PHE A 61 -16.82 -1.58 4.11
C PHE A 61 -16.08 -0.25 4.06
N PHE A 62 -16.70 0.79 3.48
CA PHE A 62 -16.05 2.08 3.27
C PHE A 62 -17.04 3.23 3.51
N GLY A 63 -16.64 4.20 4.33
CA GLY A 63 -17.47 5.39 4.60
C GLY A 63 -17.46 6.41 3.46
N SER A 64 -16.47 6.37 2.57
CA SER A 64 -16.34 7.27 1.42
C SER A 64 -15.35 6.69 0.39
N PHE A 65 -15.23 7.34 -0.78
CA PHE A 65 -14.20 6.96 -1.76
C PHE A 65 -12.79 7.26 -1.27
N GLU A 66 -12.58 8.29 -0.45
CA GLU A 66 -11.29 8.57 0.19
C GLU A 66 -10.88 7.42 1.13
N ASN A 67 -11.82 6.91 1.94
CA ASN A 67 -11.57 5.74 2.78
C ASN A 67 -11.28 4.48 1.94
N LEU A 68 -11.95 4.33 0.80
CA LEU A 68 -11.68 3.22 -0.13
C LEU A 68 -10.27 3.35 -0.72
N GLN A 69 -9.86 4.53 -1.20
CA GLN A 69 -8.50 4.78 -1.69
C GLN A 69 -7.44 4.46 -0.63
N GLN A 70 -7.64 4.95 0.60
CA GLN A 70 -6.76 4.63 1.73
C GLN A 70 -6.73 3.12 2.02
N GLY A 71 -7.88 2.46 1.93
CA GLY A 71 -8.01 1.01 2.11
C GLY A 71 -7.29 0.20 1.03
N ILE A 72 -7.17 0.70 -0.20
CA ILE A 72 -6.39 0.08 -1.27
C ILE A 72 -4.90 0.11 -0.94
N TRP A 73 -4.38 1.25 -0.45
CA TRP A 73 -2.98 1.33 -0.01
C TRP A 73 -2.67 0.41 1.16
N THR A 74 -3.60 0.29 2.12
CA THR A 74 -3.49 -0.71 3.19
C THR A 74 -3.46 -2.13 2.62
N ALA A 75 -4.31 -2.43 1.63
CA ALA A 75 -4.34 -3.76 1.00
C ALA A 75 -3.04 -4.08 0.25
N PHE A 76 -2.40 -3.11 -0.39
CA PHE A 76 -1.06 -3.31 -0.99
C PHE A 76 -0.02 -3.68 0.08
N PHE A 77 -0.01 -2.97 1.20
CA PHE A 77 0.89 -3.27 2.32
C PHE A 77 0.63 -4.68 2.89
N ASP A 78 -0.62 -4.99 3.22
CA ASP A 78 -1.01 -6.26 3.84
C ASP A 78 -0.68 -7.45 2.91
N ASN A 79 -0.92 -7.29 1.61
CA ASN A 79 -0.60 -8.31 0.62
C ASN A 79 0.91 -8.50 0.48
N ALA A 80 1.70 -7.41 0.49
CA ALA A 80 3.15 -7.50 0.44
C ALA A 80 3.70 -8.25 1.66
N MET A 81 3.25 -7.90 2.86
CA MET A 81 3.62 -8.60 4.08
C MET A 81 3.24 -10.07 4.04
N LYS A 82 2.00 -10.38 3.66
CA LYS A 82 1.50 -11.76 3.57
C LYS A 82 2.26 -12.59 2.55
N LEU A 83 2.63 -12.03 1.40
CA LEU A 83 3.37 -12.73 0.36
C LEU A 83 4.83 -12.95 0.79
N GLY A 84 5.50 -11.91 1.32
CA GLY A 84 6.87 -12.03 1.82
C GLY A 84 6.99 -13.09 2.92
N GLN A 85 6.05 -13.13 3.85
CA GLN A 85 6.02 -14.12 4.94
C GLN A 85 5.75 -15.57 4.49
N LYS A 86 5.30 -15.80 3.24
CA LYS A 86 5.17 -17.15 2.69
C LYS A 86 6.48 -17.78 2.27
N THR A 87 7.54 -16.99 2.15
CA THR A 87 8.88 -17.51 1.88
C THR A 87 9.30 -18.41 3.05
N PRO A 88 9.65 -19.68 2.82
CA PRO A 88 9.94 -20.63 3.90
C PRO A 88 11.04 -20.16 4.86
N GLU A 89 12.03 -19.45 4.32
CA GLU A 89 13.18 -18.94 5.05
C GLU A 89 12.91 -17.63 5.79
N TYR A 90 11.76 -16.98 5.58
CA TYR A 90 11.45 -15.65 6.13
C TYR A 90 11.61 -15.55 7.65
N ALA A 91 11.31 -16.63 8.37
CA ALA A 91 11.48 -16.69 9.82
C ALA A 91 12.94 -16.53 10.26
N ASN A 92 13.89 -16.95 9.41
CA ASN A 92 15.33 -16.91 9.66
C ASN A 92 15.99 -15.65 9.08
N PHE A 93 15.25 -14.82 8.32
CA PHE A 93 15.78 -13.59 7.74
C PHE A 93 16.17 -12.59 8.83
N ASN A 94 17.31 -11.96 8.66
CA ASN A 94 17.68 -10.80 9.44
C ASN A 94 16.77 -9.59 9.08
N ASN A 95 16.86 -8.50 9.82
CA ASN A 95 15.97 -7.36 9.68
C ASN A 95 16.14 -6.64 8.32
N GLN A 96 17.35 -6.61 7.78
CA GLN A 96 17.63 -6.07 6.44
C GLN A 96 17.00 -6.94 5.35
N GLU A 97 17.10 -8.25 5.44
CA GLU A 97 16.48 -9.19 4.51
C GLU A 97 14.95 -9.13 4.57
N LYS A 98 14.37 -8.99 5.76
CA LYS A 98 12.92 -8.77 5.92
C LYS A 98 12.46 -7.47 5.24
N MET A 99 13.23 -6.39 5.39
CA MET A 99 12.93 -5.12 4.74
C MET A 99 13.08 -5.20 3.21
N LEU A 100 14.12 -5.85 2.70
CA LEU A 100 14.31 -6.12 1.26
C LEU A 100 13.13 -6.91 0.70
N THR A 101 12.75 -8.01 1.37
CA THR A 101 11.62 -8.85 0.96
C THR A 101 10.33 -8.03 0.91
N PHE A 102 10.08 -7.19 1.92
CA PHE A 102 8.91 -6.30 1.92
C PHE A 102 8.94 -5.35 0.72
N PHE A 103 10.04 -4.62 0.50
CA PHE A 103 10.08 -3.63 -0.59
C PHE A 103 9.99 -4.28 -1.97
N PHE A 104 10.71 -5.36 -2.24
CA PHE A 104 10.59 -6.06 -3.52
C PHE A 104 9.15 -6.50 -3.77
N THR A 105 8.53 -7.18 -2.80
CA THR A 105 7.15 -7.66 -2.94
C THR A 105 6.16 -6.49 -3.08
N PHE A 106 6.36 -5.41 -2.31
CA PHE A 106 5.50 -4.23 -2.36
C PHE A 106 5.56 -3.54 -3.73
N PHE A 107 6.77 -3.29 -4.26
CA PHE A 107 6.94 -2.64 -5.56
C PHE A 107 6.53 -3.55 -6.73
N GLU A 108 6.66 -4.86 -6.60
CA GLU A 108 6.08 -5.81 -7.56
C GLU A 108 4.55 -5.71 -7.61
N LEU A 109 3.87 -5.65 -6.45
CA LEU A 109 2.43 -5.42 -6.39
C LEU A 109 2.03 -4.05 -6.96
N LEU A 110 2.79 -2.99 -6.69
CA LEU A 110 2.55 -1.68 -7.31
C LEU A 110 2.73 -1.73 -8.82
N THR A 111 3.72 -2.47 -9.32
CA THR A 111 3.99 -2.66 -10.75
C THR A 111 2.85 -3.42 -11.43
N ALA A 112 2.34 -4.47 -10.79
CA ALA A 112 1.16 -5.19 -11.29
C ALA A 112 -0.11 -4.30 -11.37
N ASN A 113 -0.13 -3.19 -10.62
CA ASN A 113 -1.24 -2.23 -10.57
C ASN A 113 -0.81 -0.81 -11.00
N ARG A 114 0.25 -0.72 -11.83
CA ARG A 114 0.93 0.55 -12.13
C ARG A 114 -0.02 1.64 -12.63
N SER A 115 -0.90 1.33 -13.56
CA SER A 115 -1.84 2.31 -14.12
C SER A 115 -2.70 2.96 -13.03
N TYR A 116 -3.23 2.18 -12.11
CA TYR A 116 -4.01 2.68 -10.98
C TYR A 116 -3.16 3.54 -10.04
N VAL A 117 -1.98 3.07 -9.66
CA VAL A 117 -1.06 3.78 -8.77
C VAL A 117 -0.64 5.12 -9.38
N MET A 118 -0.26 5.14 -10.67
CA MET A 118 0.11 6.36 -11.38
C MET A 118 -1.05 7.34 -11.47
N PHE A 119 -2.27 6.86 -11.74
CA PHE A 119 -3.47 7.69 -11.75
C PHE A 119 -3.67 8.36 -10.38
N THR A 120 -3.69 7.60 -9.30
CA THR A 120 -4.02 8.13 -7.97
C THR A 120 -2.96 9.10 -7.43
N LEU A 121 -1.67 8.83 -7.70
CA LEU A 121 -0.56 9.70 -7.26
C LEU A 121 -0.42 10.98 -8.09
N LYS A 122 -1.06 11.04 -9.26
CA LYS A 122 -1.08 12.23 -10.15
C LYS A 122 -2.46 12.90 -10.25
N GLN A 123 -3.45 12.40 -9.52
CA GLN A 123 -4.85 12.81 -9.63
C GLN A 123 -5.07 14.29 -9.32
N HIS A 124 -4.34 14.83 -8.36
CA HIS A 124 -4.43 16.24 -7.96
C HIS A 124 -3.17 16.99 -8.37
N GLY A 125 -3.31 18.24 -8.80
CA GLY A 125 -2.18 19.16 -9.01
C GLY A 125 -1.44 19.49 -7.71
N ASP A 126 -2.07 19.24 -6.54
CA ASP A 126 -1.50 19.43 -5.22
C ASP A 126 -0.91 18.11 -4.70
N MET A 127 0.41 18.08 -4.53
CA MET A 127 1.14 16.91 -4.01
C MET A 127 0.64 16.49 -2.62
N MET A 128 0.30 17.44 -1.74
CA MET A 128 -0.17 17.12 -0.38
C MET A 128 -1.49 16.36 -0.39
N LYS A 129 -2.39 16.71 -1.32
CA LYS A 129 -3.64 15.96 -1.51
C LYS A 129 -3.37 14.55 -2.03
N ASN A 130 -2.47 14.41 -3.00
CA ASN A 130 -2.08 13.09 -3.50
C ASN A 130 -1.47 12.22 -2.39
N LEU A 131 -0.66 12.78 -1.52
CA LEU A 131 -0.06 12.06 -0.39
C LEU A 131 -1.03 11.77 0.76
N SER A 132 -2.15 12.49 0.86
CA SER A 132 -3.13 12.28 1.95
C SER A 132 -3.73 10.87 1.97
N GLN A 133 -3.87 10.25 0.80
CA GLN A 133 -4.33 8.87 0.67
C GLN A 133 -3.33 7.85 1.23
N LEU A 134 -2.05 8.21 1.35
CA LEU A 134 -0.98 7.34 1.86
C LEU A 134 -0.88 7.33 3.41
N LYS A 135 -1.73 8.08 4.13
CA LYS A 135 -1.65 8.14 5.61
C LYS A 135 -1.67 6.77 6.29
N PRO A 136 -2.59 5.84 5.96
CA PRO A 136 -2.57 4.50 6.55
C PRO A 136 -1.32 3.70 6.14
N LEU A 137 -0.90 3.79 4.89
CA LEU A 137 0.33 3.15 4.41
C LEU A 137 1.54 3.64 5.21
N ARG A 138 1.65 4.97 5.46
CA ARG A 138 2.72 5.54 6.29
C ARG A 138 2.72 4.94 7.70
N SER A 139 1.54 4.83 8.33
CA SER A 139 1.42 4.23 9.66
C SER A 139 1.91 2.79 9.67
N ASN A 140 1.44 1.98 8.72
CA ASN A 140 1.79 0.56 8.61
C ASN A 140 3.30 0.35 8.33
N ILE A 141 3.89 1.14 7.43
CA ILE A 141 5.34 1.06 7.14
C ILE A 141 6.17 1.46 8.36
N LYS A 142 5.77 2.51 9.07
CA LYS A 142 6.45 2.93 10.30
C LYS A 142 6.36 1.90 11.42
N GLU A 143 5.21 1.27 11.57
CA GLU A 143 5.01 0.18 12.54
C GLU A 143 5.87 -1.04 12.17
N PHE A 144 5.87 -1.45 10.92
CA PHE A 144 6.75 -2.52 10.44
C PHE A 144 8.23 -2.19 10.69
N ALA A 145 8.68 -1.00 10.33
CA ALA A 145 10.06 -0.57 10.56
C ALA A 145 10.41 -0.55 12.06
N ALA A 146 9.47 -0.11 12.91
CA ALA A 146 9.65 -0.12 14.36
C ALA A 146 9.89 -1.55 14.88
N THR A 147 9.13 -2.53 14.43
CA THR A 147 9.32 -3.94 14.85
C THR A 147 10.73 -4.45 14.50
N LEU A 148 11.30 -4.05 13.36
CA LEU A 148 12.64 -4.47 12.95
C LEU A 148 13.74 -3.90 13.85
N ILE A 149 13.61 -2.62 14.26
CA ILE A 149 14.63 -1.98 15.08
C ILE A 149 14.48 -2.31 16.55
N ASP A 150 13.25 -2.54 17.05
CA ASP A 150 13.00 -2.93 18.44
C ASP A 150 13.60 -4.32 18.72
N GLN A 151 13.43 -5.28 17.84
CA GLN A 151 14.08 -6.60 17.94
C GLN A 151 15.59 -6.46 18.07
N LYS A 152 16.21 -5.61 17.24
CA LYS A 152 17.65 -5.34 17.29
C LYS A 152 18.07 -4.62 18.58
N ASN A 153 17.23 -3.73 19.10
CA ASN A 153 17.49 -3.02 20.35
C ASN A 153 17.39 -3.91 21.59
N GLU A 154 16.55 -4.95 21.57
CA GLU A 154 16.45 -5.93 22.65
C GLU A 154 17.73 -6.74 22.82
N GLU A 155 18.45 -7.02 21.73
CA GLU A 155 19.73 -7.72 21.74
C GLU A 155 20.89 -6.88 22.34
N LYS A 156 20.70 -5.54 22.49
CA LYS A 156 21.74 -4.63 23.00
C LYS A 156 21.59 -4.40 24.51
N SER A 157 22.64 -4.79 25.25
CA SER A 157 22.66 -4.69 26.72
C SER A 157 22.69 -3.26 27.26
N PHE A 158 23.24 -2.30 26.49
CA PHE A 158 23.45 -0.91 26.95
C PHE A 158 22.50 0.06 26.24
N LYS A 159 21.80 0.90 27.02
CA LYS A 159 20.86 1.92 26.51
C LYS A 159 21.47 2.87 25.46
N ILE A 160 22.75 3.23 25.62
CA ILE A 160 23.47 4.15 24.74
C ILE A 160 23.69 3.56 23.32
N LEU A 161 23.58 2.24 23.19
CA LEU A 161 23.68 1.55 21.90
C LEU A 161 22.34 1.37 21.22
N LYS A 162 21.23 1.72 21.90
CA LYS A 162 19.90 1.58 21.34
C LYS A 162 19.59 2.72 20.38
N GLN A 163 19.05 2.33 19.25
CA GLN A 163 18.72 3.29 18.19
C GLN A 163 17.33 3.89 18.42
N PRO A 164 17.12 5.18 18.10
CA PRO A 164 15.80 5.80 18.24
C PRO A 164 14.82 5.23 17.20
N VAL A 165 13.88 4.41 17.66
CA VAL A 165 12.87 3.74 16.83
C VAL A 165 12.09 4.73 15.95
N SER A 166 11.73 5.89 16.51
CA SER A 166 10.97 6.92 15.79
C SER A 166 11.76 7.50 14.62
N VAL A 167 13.07 7.70 14.76
CA VAL A 167 13.93 8.27 13.70
C VAL A 167 14.11 7.24 12.60
N PHE A 168 14.35 5.98 12.95
CA PHE A 168 14.45 4.90 11.99
C PHE A 168 13.17 4.73 11.17
N SER A 169 12.02 4.66 11.84
CA SER A 169 10.74 4.47 11.17
C SER A 169 10.35 5.64 10.26
N GLU A 170 10.69 6.89 10.63
CA GLU A 170 10.53 8.03 9.72
C GLU A 170 11.51 7.95 8.54
N GLY A 171 12.75 7.52 8.77
CA GLY A 171 13.73 7.28 7.71
C GLY A 171 13.23 6.27 6.68
N VAL A 172 12.67 5.14 7.14
CA VAL A 172 12.06 4.12 6.26
C VAL A 172 10.86 4.66 5.49
N TRP A 173 10.06 5.53 6.10
CA TRP A 173 8.97 6.18 5.37
C TRP A 173 9.50 7.11 4.28
N LEU A 174 10.50 7.94 4.57
CA LEU A 174 11.13 8.82 3.56
C LEU A 174 11.80 8.00 2.45
N GLN A 175 12.45 6.89 2.80
CA GLN A 175 12.99 5.93 1.84
C GLN A 175 11.88 5.38 0.94
N THR A 176 10.73 5.02 1.50
CA THR A 176 9.57 4.53 0.72
C THR A 176 9.12 5.57 -0.31
N LEU A 177 8.99 6.83 0.09
CA LEU A 177 8.62 7.92 -0.83
C LEU A 177 9.68 8.14 -1.92
N PHE A 178 10.96 8.04 -1.56
CA PHE A 178 12.06 8.14 -2.51
C PHE A 178 12.03 7.02 -3.55
N ILE A 179 11.90 5.76 -3.11
CA ILE A 179 11.79 4.62 -4.02
C ILE A 179 10.55 4.73 -4.90
N MET A 180 9.39 5.13 -4.30
CA MET A 180 8.15 5.32 -5.03
C MET A 180 8.30 6.38 -6.14
N LYS A 181 8.93 7.51 -5.83
CA LYS A 181 9.21 8.55 -6.83
C LYS A 181 10.11 8.00 -7.95
N TYR A 182 11.20 7.32 -7.59
CA TYR A 182 12.11 6.73 -8.56
C TYR A 182 11.39 5.72 -9.47
N TRP A 183 10.61 4.79 -8.87
CA TRP A 183 9.81 3.80 -9.59
C TRP A 183 8.80 4.44 -10.56
N MET A 184 8.18 5.56 -10.18
CA MET A 184 7.25 6.28 -11.07
C MET A 184 7.93 6.80 -12.33
N GLU A 185 9.21 7.15 -12.26
CA GLU A 185 10.02 7.70 -13.34
C GLU A 185 10.85 6.63 -14.07
N ASP A 186 10.92 5.40 -13.52
CA ASP A 186 11.69 4.31 -14.09
C ASP A 186 11.07 3.79 -15.40
N ASN A 187 11.86 3.83 -16.48
CA ASN A 187 11.49 3.35 -17.80
C ASN A 187 12.34 2.13 -18.23
N SER A 188 13.09 1.51 -17.31
CA SER A 188 13.85 0.30 -17.62
C SER A 188 12.92 -0.90 -17.79
N ALA A 189 13.35 -1.90 -18.53
CA ALA A 189 12.61 -3.14 -18.71
C ALA A 189 12.40 -3.80 -17.34
N SER A 190 11.18 -4.24 -17.08
CA SER A 190 10.78 -4.87 -15.80
C SER A 190 11.10 -4.04 -14.54
N PHE A 191 11.41 -2.74 -14.69
CA PHE A 191 11.77 -1.83 -13.59
C PHE A 191 13.04 -2.25 -12.83
N GLU A 192 13.98 -2.91 -13.51
CA GLU A 192 15.24 -3.45 -12.91
C GLU A 192 16.07 -2.39 -12.19
N LYS A 193 16.03 -1.12 -12.62
CA LYS A 193 16.72 -0.02 -11.93
C LYS A 193 16.09 0.29 -10.58
N THR A 194 14.78 0.14 -10.46
CA THR A 194 14.08 0.27 -9.18
C THR A 194 14.54 -0.82 -8.19
N ASP A 195 14.75 -2.05 -8.66
CA ASP A 195 15.26 -3.13 -7.82
C ASP A 195 16.65 -2.81 -7.25
N VAL A 196 17.53 -2.24 -8.10
CA VAL A 196 18.86 -1.77 -7.65
C VAL A 196 18.73 -0.64 -6.62
N VAL A 197 17.77 0.28 -6.80
CA VAL A 197 17.53 1.37 -5.84
C VAL A 197 17.00 0.82 -4.51
N ILE A 198 16.10 -0.15 -4.54
CA ILE A 198 15.61 -0.84 -3.34
C ILE A 198 16.80 -1.44 -2.57
N GLU A 199 17.62 -2.27 -3.23
CA GLU A 199 18.75 -2.92 -2.59
C GLU A 199 19.72 -1.92 -1.95
N LYS A 200 20.16 -0.92 -2.73
CA LYS A 200 21.13 0.08 -2.26
C LYS A 200 20.57 0.97 -1.15
N SER A 201 19.30 1.38 -1.24
CA SER A 201 18.69 2.26 -0.24
C SER A 201 18.41 1.51 1.08
N VAL A 202 18.02 0.23 1.02
CA VAL A 202 17.86 -0.59 2.22
C VAL A 202 19.21 -0.80 2.90
N ARG A 203 20.27 -1.13 2.15
CA ARG A 203 21.61 -1.20 2.72
C ARG A 203 22.00 0.12 3.39
N ALA A 204 21.85 1.23 2.68
CA ALA A 204 22.24 2.55 3.19
C ALA A 204 21.54 2.92 4.49
N ILE A 205 20.23 2.64 4.62
CA ILE A 205 19.50 3.02 5.85
C ILE A 205 19.99 2.18 7.05
N PHE A 206 20.28 0.88 6.85
CA PHE A 206 20.83 0.06 7.92
C PHE A 206 22.27 0.49 8.27
N ASP A 207 23.12 0.77 7.29
CA ASP A 207 24.49 1.25 7.51
C ASP A 207 24.49 2.57 8.31
N VAL A 208 23.65 3.53 7.94
CA VAL A 208 23.50 4.81 8.68
C VAL A 208 23.12 4.57 10.13
N PHE A 209 22.14 3.69 10.36
CA PHE A 209 21.65 3.41 11.73
C PHE A 209 22.56 2.49 12.53
N GLU A 210 23.48 1.76 11.90
CA GLU A 210 24.46 0.91 12.58
C GLU A 210 25.75 1.65 12.96
N THR A 211 26.18 2.55 12.10
CA THR A 211 27.52 3.16 12.20
C THR A 211 27.52 4.61 12.70
N THR A 212 26.38 5.31 12.59
CA THR A 212 26.35 6.75 12.90
C THR A 212 25.93 6.99 14.35
N PRO A 213 26.66 7.80 15.13
CA PRO A 213 26.18 8.32 16.40
C PRO A 213 24.97 9.23 16.17
N LEU A 214 23.77 8.69 16.34
CA LEU A 214 22.51 9.40 16.04
C LEU A 214 22.27 10.62 16.92
N GLU A 215 22.97 10.74 18.05
CA GLU A 215 22.96 11.96 18.88
C GLU A 215 23.33 13.20 18.09
N SER A 216 24.36 13.13 17.24
CA SER A 216 24.80 14.25 16.40
C SER A 216 23.75 14.62 15.35
N ILE A 217 23.04 13.64 14.77
CA ILE A 217 21.95 13.89 13.80
C ILE A 217 20.75 14.53 14.51
N LEU A 218 20.39 14.00 15.68
CA LEU A 218 19.29 14.54 16.48
C LEU A 218 19.57 15.97 16.97
N ASP A 219 20.80 16.26 17.40
CA ASP A 219 21.19 17.60 17.82
C ASP A 219 21.21 18.58 16.65
N PHE A 220 21.68 18.15 15.49
CA PHE A 220 21.59 18.95 14.26
C PHE A 220 20.13 19.19 13.84
N GLY A 221 19.28 18.18 13.91
CA GLY A 221 17.85 18.33 13.64
C GLY A 221 17.15 19.29 14.61
N LYS A 222 17.47 19.21 15.93
CA LYS A 222 16.97 20.15 16.95
C LYS A 222 17.45 21.56 16.70
N PHE A 223 18.72 21.72 16.32
CA PHE A 223 19.29 23.03 15.96
C PHE A 223 18.54 23.65 14.78
N LEU A 224 18.36 22.92 13.67
CA LEU A 224 17.62 23.40 12.50
C LEU A 224 16.15 23.75 12.82
N TRP A 225 15.50 22.96 13.67
CA TRP A 225 14.14 23.24 14.11
C TRP A 225 14.07 24.56 14.90
N LYS A 226 15.00 24.77 15.81
CA LYS A 226 15.07 25.98 16.66
C LYS A 226 15.34 27.24 15.84
N GLU A 227 16.23 27.14 14.85
CA GLU A 227 16.56 28.24 13.93
C GLU A 227 15.37 28.64 13.04
N LYS A 228 14.55 27.68 12.66
CA LYS A 228 13.38 27.92 11.77
C LYS A 228 12.16 28.48 12.52
N MET A 229 12.15 28.37 13.85
CA MET A 229 11.06 28.86 14.72
C MET A 229 11.34 30.24 15.32
N ASN A 230 12.53 30.79 15.14
CA ASN A 230 12.91 32.16 15.44
C ASN A 230 12.94 33.01 14.17
#